data_c7dcb32f0513d7d8220626a016e9b9cd
#
_entry.id   c7dcb32f0513d7d8220626a016e9b9cd
#
_cell.length_a   1.000
_cell.length_b   1.000
_cell.length_c   1.000
_cell.angle_alpha   90.00
_cell.angle_beta   90.00
_cell.angle_gamma   90.00
#
_symmetry.space_group_name_H-M   'P 1'
#
loop_
_entity.id
_entity.type
_entity.pdbx_description
1 polymer ?
#
loop_
_entity_poly.entity_id
_entity_poly.type
_entity_poly.pdbx_seq_one_letter_code
_entity_poly.pdbx_strand_id
1 'polypeptide(L)'
;GPAMNDLVAGQVDYLCDQVVNVAPQVRAGTIKAFAVAQQSRNAALPDVPTTAEAGLPAYQVVVWNAMLAPKGTPEPIVAKLNEALRPTFPKWLAA
;
A
#
# COMPACT_ATOMS: atom_id res chain seq x y z
N GLY A 1 9.44 -9.07 1.91
CA GLY A 1 10.78 -8.79 2.49
C GLY A 1 11.02 -9.60 3.75
N PRO A 2 12.14 -9.40 4.44
CA PRO A 2 12.52 -10.20 5.62
C PRO A 2 11.43 -10.25 6.70
N ALA A 3 10.83 -9.12 7.04
CA ALA A 3 9.76 -9.04 8.05
C ALA A 3 8.53 -9.91 7.70
N MET A 4 8.20 -10.03 6.43
CA MET A 4 7.12 -10.91 5.98
C MET A 4 7.47 -12.39 6.18
N ASN A 5 8.73 -12.75 5.92
CA ASN A 5 9.20 -14.11 6.15
C ASN A 5 9.16 -14.45 7.65
N ASP A 6 9.55 -13.51 8.50
CA ASP A 6 9.52 -13.67 9.96
C ASP A 6 8.08 -13.82 10.47
N LEU A 7 7.11 -13.08 9.89
CA LEU A 7 5.70 -13.24 10.22
C LEU A 7 5.17 -14.62 9.84
N VAL A 8 5.44 -15.06 8.60
CA VAL A 8 5.02 -16.40 8.13
C VAL A 8 5.69 -17.52 8.92
N ALA A 9 6.93 -17.32 9.36
CA ALA A 9 7.68 -18.27 10.19
C ALA A 9 7.29 -18.23 11.68
N GLY A 10 6.41 -17.30 12.10
CA GLY A 10 6.00 -17.15 13.50
C GLY A 10 7.06 -16.54 14.40
N GLN A 11 8.05 -15.83 13.82
CA GLN A 11 9.09 -15.12 14.58
C GLN A 11 8.60 -13.76 15.10
N VAL A 12 7.55 -13.22 14.50
CA VAL A 12 6.85 -12.01 14.95
C VAL A 12 5.34 -12.25 14.95
N ASP A 13 4.63 -11.60 15.85
CA ASP A 13 3.19 -11.83 16.06
C ASP A 13 2.31 -11.04 15.09
N TYR A 14 2.76 -9.84 14.65
CA TYR A 14 2.03 -8.97 13.73
C TYR A 14 2.96 -8.08 12.92
N LEU A 15 2.44 -7.54 11.84
CA LEU A 15 3.14 -6.63 10.93
C LEU A 15 2.17 -5.60 10.37
N CYS A 16 2.60 -4.34 10.29
CA CYS A 16 1.95 -3.32 9.48
C CYS A 16 2.74 -3.16 8.17
N ASP A 17 2.09 -3.42 7.05
CA ASP A 17 2.73 -3.35 5.73
C ASP A 17 1.73 -2.86 4.67
N GLN A 18 2.23 -2.57 3.49
CA GLN A 18 1.40 -2.15 2.35
C GLN A 18 0.60 -3.32 1.79
N VAL A 19 -0.64 -3.05 1.37
CA VAL A 19 -1.53 -4.08 0.80
C VAL A 19 -0.88 -4.81 -0.38
N VAL A 20 -0.16 -4.11 -1.24
CA VAL A 20 0.53 -4.70 -2.40
C VAL A 20 1.52 -5.80 -2.00
N ASN A 21 2.16 -5.67 -0.84
CA ASN A 21 3.13 -6.66 -0.34
C ASN A 21 2.44 -7.86 0.32
N VAL A 22 1.31 -7.63 0.99
CA VAL A 22 0.65 -8.65 1.82
C VAL A 22 -0.47 -9.40 1.10
N ALA A 23 -1.09 -8.82 0.08
CA ALA A 23 -2.25 -9.41 -0.58
C ALA A 23 -2.03 -10.83 -1.11
N PRO A 24 -0.88 -11.19 -1.72
CA PRO A 24 -0.63 -12.56 -2.13
C PRO A 24 -0.66 -13.55 -0.97
N GLN A 25 -0.09 -13.20 0.17
CA GLN A 25 0.00 -14.07 1.37
C GLN A 25 -1.38 -14.21 2.05
N VAL A 26 -2.16 -13.13 2.09
CA VAL A 26 -3.54 -13.17 2.61
C VAL A 26 -4.42 -14.06 1.75
N ARG A 27 -4.32 -13.94 0.41
CA ARG A 27 -5.07 -14.78 -0.53
C ARG A 27 -4.66 -16.25 -0.45
N ALA A 28 -3.39 -16.53 -0.20
CA ALA A 28 -2.88 -17.88 0.00
C ALA A 28 -3.23 -18.45 1.38
N GLY A 29 -3.79 -17.64 2.30
CA GLY A 29 -4.14 -18.06 3.65
C GLY A 29 -2.94 -18.28 4.58
N THR A 30 -1.74 -17.85 4.20
CA THR A 30 -0.51 -18.01 5.02
C THR A 30 -0.42 -16.97 6.14
N ILE A 31 -1.10 -15.83 5.98
CA ILE A 31 -1.26 -14.80 7.02
C ILE A 31 -2.71 -14.32 7.08
N LYS A 32 -3.10 -13.78 8.23
CA LYS A 32 -4.41 -13.19 8.45
C LYS A 32 -4.31 -11.67 8.40
N ALA A 33 -5.15 -11.01 7.60
CA ALA A 33 -5.33 -9.56 7.65
C ALA A 33 -6.48 -9.19 8.59
N PHE A 34 -6.29 -8.20 9.44
CA PHE A 34 -7.30 -7.74 10.41
C PHE A 34 -8.07 -6.53 9.91
N ALA A 35 -7.37 -5.56 9.32
CA ALA A 35 -7.97 -4.35 8.77
C ALA A 35 -7.03 -3.66 7.80
N VAL A 36 -7.59 -2.83 6.91
CA VAL A 36 -6.84 -1.88 6.07
C VAL A 36 -7.04 -0.46 6.60
N ALA A 37 -5.95 0.29 6.75
CA ALA A 37 -5.97 1.65 7.29
C ALA A 37 -6.32 2.70 6.22
N GLN A 38 -7.34 2.42 5.40
CA GLN A 38 -7.85 3.25 4.32
C GLN A 38 -9.31 3.67 4.60
N GLN A 39 -9.80 4.69 3.91
CA GLN A 39 -11.19 5.15 4.05
C GLN A 39 -12.22 4.16 3.49
N SER A 40 -11.81 3.34 2.53
CA SER A 40 -12.64 2.30 1.92
C SER A 40 -11.86 0.99 1.85
N ARG A 41 -12.59 -0.12 1.72
CA ARG A 41 -11.97 -1.44 1.54
C ARG A 41 -11.13 -1.48 0.28
N ASN A 42 -10.02 -2.20 0.32
CA ASN A 42 -9.12 -2.33 -0.80
C ASN A 42 -9.64 -3.39 -1.80
N ALA A 43 -9.65 -3.06 -3.09
CA ALA A 43 -10.11 -3.97 -4.14
C ALA A 43 -9.29 -5.28 -4.22
N ALA A 44 -8.02 -5.26 -3.80
CA ALA A 44 -7.19 -6.46 -3.74
C ALA A 44 -7.56 -7.39 -2.58
N LEU A 45 -8.21 -6.88 -1.52
CA LEU A 45 -8.62 -7.60 -0.32
C LEU A 45 -10.05 -7.15 0.10
N PRO A 46 -11.08 -7.44 -0.68
CA PRO A 46 -12.43 -6.90 -0.47
C PRO A 46 -13.10 -7.40 0.82
N ASP A 47 -12.67 -8.56 1.32
CA ASP A 47 -13.21 -9.17 2.54
C ASP A 47 -12.55 -8.60 3.82
N VAL A 48 -11.44 -7.87 3.68
CA VAL A 48 -10.74 -7.27 4.83
C VAL A 48 -11.40 -5.92 5.15
N PRO A 49 -11.89 -5.72 6.39
CA PRO A 49 -12.55 -4.48 6.79
C PRO A 49 -11.55 -3.31 6.83
N THR A 50 -12.08 -2.09 6.80
CA THR A 50 -11.30 -0.89 7.13
C THR A 50 -11.07 -0.82 8.65
N THR A 51 -10.09 -0.03 9.06
CA THR A 51 -9.86 0.25 10.49
C THR A 51 -11.08 0.91 11.15
N ALA A 52 -11.83 1.73 10.41
CA ALA A 52 -13.07 2.32 10.89
C ALA A 52 -14.15 1.26 11.16
N GLU A 53 -14.34 0.31 10.24
CA GLU A 53 -15.27 -0.82 10.41
C GLU A 53 -14.83 -1.75 11.56
N ALA A 54 -13.52 -1.84 11.81
CA ALA A 54 -12.94 -2.62 12.91
C ALA A 54 -12.95 -1.90 14.28
N GLY A 55 -13.54 -0.71 14.37
CA GLY A 55 -13.68 0.03 15.63
C GLY A 55 -12.60 1.07 15.91
N LEU A 56 -11.72 1.36 14.95
CA LEU A 56 -10.64 2.33 15.06
C LEU A 56 -10.74 3.43 13.98
N PRO A 57 -11.81 4.26 13.98
CA PRO A 57 -12.05 5.24 12.92
C PRO A 57 -10.98 6.34 12.83
N ALA A 58 -10.31 6.65 13.92
CA ALA A 58 -9.25 7.65 13.94
C ALA A 58 -7.91 7.12 13.39
N TYR A 59 -7.77 5.81 13.19
CA TYR A 59 -6.54 5.22 12.67
C TYR A 59 -6.60 5.13 11.16
N GLN A 60 -5.98 6.10 10.50
CA GLN A 60 -5.83 6.14 9.05
C GLN A 60 -4.36 6.37 8.71
N VAL A 61 -3.82 5.53 7.83
CA VAL A 61 -2.44 5.64 7.36
C VAL A 61 -2.46 5.70 5.85
N VAL A 62 -1.86 6.75 5.31
CA VAL A 62 -1.70 6.94 3.86
C VAL A 62 -0.22 6.78 3.50
N VAL A 63 0.05 5.89 2.58
CA VAL A 63 1.38 5.75 1.98
C VAL A 63 1.41 6.56 0.69
N TRP A 64 2.47 7.33 0.50
CA TRP A 64 2.70 8.08 -0.72
C TRP A 64 4.01 7.66 -1.39
N ASN A 65 4.04 7.72 -2.70
CA ASN A 65 5.23 7.49 -3.50
C ASN A 65 5.48 8.73 -4.37
N ALA A 66 6.74 9.10 -4.53
CA ALA A 66 7.14 10.23 -5.35
C ALA A 66 8.31 9.85 -6.26
N MET A 67 8.30 10.40 -7.48
CA MET A 67 9.46 10.41 -8.34
C MET A 67 10.20 11.72 -8.13
N LEU A 68 11.49 11.65 -7.84
CA LEU A 68 12.34 12.79 -7.60
C LEU A 68 13.37 12.92 -8.72
N ALA A 69 13.67 14.14 -9.12
CA ALA A 69 14.72 14.45 -10.07
C ALA A 69 15.87 15.20 -9.37
N PRO A 70 17.12 15.10 -9.85
CA PRO A 70 18.22 15.89 -9.34
C PRO A 70 17.95 17.40 -9.37
N LYS A 71 18.49 18.13 -8.40
CA LYS A 71 18.42 19.59 -8.36
C LYS A 71 18.98 20.17 -9.66
N GLY A 72 18.24 21.11 -10.28
CA GLY A 72 18.65 21.74 -11.54
C GLY A 72 18.21 20.97 -12.80
N THR A 73 17.43 19.90 -12.67
CA THR A 73 16.79 19.29 -13.85
C THR A 73 15.92 20.35 -14.57
N PRO A 74 16.10 20.56 -15.89
CA PRO A 74 15.34 21.56 -16.64
C PRO A 74 13.82 21.36 -16.52
N GLU A 75 13.09 22.46 -16.31
CA GLU A 75 11.63 22.46 -16.13
C GLU A 75 10.85 21.70 -17.23
N PRO A 76 11.21 21.78 -18.53
CA PRO A 76 10.53 21.01 -19.57
C PRO A 76 10.66 19.50 -19.40
N ILE A 77 11.76 19.02 -18.83
CA ILE A 77 11.97 17.59 -18.54
C ILE A 77 11.09 17.18 -17.36
N VAL A 78 11.05 17.98 -16.29
CA VAL A 78 10.21 17.73 -15.12
C VAL A 78 8.73 17.71 -15.52
N ALA A 79 8.28 18.67 -16.34
CA ALA A 79 6.92 18.74 -16.84
C ALA A 79 6.54 17.49 -17.65
N LYS A 80 7.41 17.06 -18.57
CA LYS A 80 7.20 15.88 -19.40
C LYS A 80 7.13 14.59 -18.57
N LEU A 81 7.97 14.45 -17.56
CA LEU A 81 7.93 13.32 -16.62
C LEU A 81 6.63 13.30 -15.81
N ASN A 82 6.19 14.45 -15.31
CA ASN A 82 4.95 14.60 -14.57
C ASN A 82 3.73 14.25 -15.45
N GLU A 83 3.70 14.74 -16.69
CA GLU A 83 2.65 14.41 -17.65
C GLU A 83 2.57 12.91 -17.93
N ALA A 84 3.71 12.24 -18.10
CA ALA A 84 3.77 10.80 -18.31
C ALA A 84 3.34 9.99 -17.09
N LEU A 85 3.56 10.49 -15.88
CA LEU A 85 3.21 9.82 -14.63
C LEU A 85 1.73 9.95 -14.27
N ARG A 86 1.09 11.10 -14.57
CA ARG A 86 -0.31 11.36 -14.21
C ARG A 86 -1.29 10.26 -14.60
N PRO A 87 -1.30 9.71 -15.82
CA PRO A 87 -2.22 8.63 -16.19
C PRO A 87 -1.86 7.27 -15.59
N THR A 88 -0.63 7.13 -15.09
CA THR A 88 -0.12 5.86 -14.55
C THR A 88 -0.43 5.70 -13.07
N PHE A 89 -0.38 6.80 -12.30
CA PHE A 89 -0.63 6.80 -10.86
C PHE A 89 -2.02 6.28 -10.45
N PRO A 90 -3.13 6.68 -11.08
CA PRO A 90 -4.46 6.15 -10.73
C PRO A 90 -4.59 4.66 -10.94
N LYS A 91 -3.90 4.11 -11.94
CA LYS A 91 -3.92 2.66 -12.22
C LYS A 91 -3.15 1.85 -11.17
N TRP A 92 -2.12 2.43 -10.58
CA TRP A 92 -1.33 1.79 -9.51
C TRP A 92 -2.04 1.83 -8.16
N LEU A 93 -2.80 2.89 -7.90
CA LEU A 93 -3.60 3.03 -6.67
C LEU A 93 -4.85 2.16 -6.69
N ALA A 94 -5.35 1.79 -7.88
CA ALA A 94 -6.51 0.93 -8.06
C ALA A 94 -6.16 -0.58 -8.07
N ALA A 95 -4.89 -0.89 -8.23
CA ALA A 95 -4.41 -2.27 -8.20
C ALA A 95 -4.07 -2.72 -6.78
#